data_cfacfcbce928f19c6ffb415c0de47013
#
_entry.id   cfacfcbce928f19c6ffb415c0de47013
#
_cell.length_a   1.000
_cell.length_b   1.000
_cell.length_c   1.000
_cell.angle_alpha   90.00
_cell.angle_beta   90.00
_cell.angle_gamma   90.00
#
_symmetry.space_group_name_H-M   'P 1'
#
loop_
_entity.id
_entity.type
_entity.pdbx_description
1 polymer ?
#
loop_
_entity_poly.entity_id
_entity_poly.type
_entity_poly.pdbx_seq_one_letter_code
_entity_poly.pdbx_strand_id
1 'polypeptide(L)'
;MKHLNLAAVFLAACITPLQTVTAADSDNAIWGIVSTSDKIRRAGTDTRWRYSIATQWRNFDRGNGADQYLLRSSMGYDVKPGMTLWAGFDYFQTDPDGGSKRFERRYWQQFSWAARRFDWGSLAFRWRFEQRDLENSRDTGLRFRQQAQLAFPLEKSDMTAIVSMEHFANLNDTDAGARSGFDQLRSYAGLRLPLNKKASLEGGYMHQFVNRATGVDAVNHTLMLHLRVRFR
;
A
#
# COMPACT_ATOMS: atom_id res chain seq x y z
N MET A 1 -28.15 -21.98 -1.40
CA MET A 1 -27.44 -21.74 -2.67
C MET A 1 -27.85 -20.40 -3.29
N LYS A 2 -27.55 -19.23 -2.66
CA LYS A 2 -27.82 -17.87 -3.25
C LYS A 2 -26.80 -16.78 -2.82
N HIS A 3 -25.57 -17.14 -2.42
CA HIS A 3 -24.59 -16.15 -1.95
C HIS A 3 -23.29 -16.09 -2.76
N LEU A 4 -23.29 -16.69 -3.97
CA LEU A 4 -22.04 -16.77 -4.77
C LEU A 4 -21.80 -15.57 -5.71
N ASN A 5 -22.76 -14.67 -5.88
CA ASN A 5 -22.71 -13.67 -6.95
C ASN A 5 -22.06 -12.32 -6.59
N LEU A 6 -21.82 -12.00 -5.32
CA LEU A 6 -21.18 -10.72 -4.98
C LEU A 6 -19.64 -10.76 -5.05
N ALA A 7 -19.02 -11.89 -4.80
CA ALA A 7 -17.56 -12.04 -4.90
C ALA A 7 -17.07 -12.05 -6.36
N ALA A 8 -17.88 -12.57 -7.28
CA ALA A 8 -17.56 -12.65 -8.71
C ALA A 8 -17.58 -11.27 -9.40
N VAL A 9 -18.44 -10.35 -8.96
CA VAL A 9 -18.55 -9.01 -9.55
C VAL A 9 -17.34 -8.13 -9.20
N PHE A 10 -16.71 -8.32 -8.03
CA PHE A 10 -15.54 -7.54 -7.63
C PHE A 10 -14.23 -8.07 -8.22
N LEU A 11 -14.14 -9.34 -8.59
CA LEU A 11 -12.97 -9.91 -9.26
C LEU A 11 -12.89 -9.47 -10.74
N ALA A 12 -14.01 -9.23 -11.38
CA ALA A 12 -14.09 -8.82 -12.79
C ALA A 12 -13.56 -7.39 -13.04
N ALA A 13 -13.56 -6.52 -12.05
CA ALA A 13 -13.04 -5.15 -12.16
C ALA A 13 -11.50 -5.04 -12.13
N CYS A 14 -10.80 -6.14 -11.86
CA CYS A 14 -9.33 -6.20 -11.84
C CYS A 14 -8.72 -6.87 -13.07
N ILE A 15 -9.53 -7.31 -14.03
CA ILE A 15 -9.02 -7.90 -15.29
C ILE A 15 -8.82 -6.74 -16.29
N THR A 16 -7.71 -6.04 -16.15
CA THR A 16 -7.18 -5.28 -17.30
C THR A 16 -6.65 -6.30 -18.30
N PRO A 17 -6.87 -6.11 -19.63
CA PRO A 17 -6.28 -6.99 -20.63
C PRO A 17 -4.75 -6.97 -20.45
N LEU A 18 -4.14 -8.16 -20.43
CA LEU A 18 -2.68 -8.29 -20.55
C LEU A 18 -2.30 -7.64 -21.89
N GLN A 19 -1.90 -6.39 -21.84
CA GLN A 19 -1.26 -5.77 -23.00
C GLN A 19 0.09 -6.46 -23.17
N THR A 20 0.43 -6.76 -24.41
CA THR A 20 1.73 -7.30 -24.80
C THR A 20 2.83 -6.41 -24.23
N VAL A 21 3.58 -6.95 -23.25
CA VAL A 21 4.68 -6.24 -22.58
C VAL A 21 5.79 -6.06 -23.61
N THR A 22 5.89 -4.88 -24.20
CA THR A 22 7.15 -4.40 -24.77
C THR A 22 8.17 -4.35 -23.63
N ALA A 23 9.43 -4.71 -23.90
CA ALA A 23 10.50 -4.86 -22.92
C ALA A 23 10.47 -3.72 -21.87
N ALA A 24 9.99 -4.02 -20.67
CA ALA A 24 9.92 -3.05 -19.58
C ALA A 24 11.30 -2.91 -18.92
N ASP A 25 11.67 -1.69 -18.53
CA ASP A 25 12.85 -1.48 -17.69
C ASP A 25 12.67 -2.20 -16.36
N SER A 26 13.60 -3.09 -16.02
CA SER A 26 13.56 -3.85 -14.78
C SER A 26 14.51 -3.24 -13.75
N ASP A 27 14.00 -3.02 -12.53
CA ASP A 27 14.77 -2.50 -11.42
C ASP A 27 14.57 -3.37 -10.16
N ASN A 28 15.59 -3.43 -9.29
CA ASN A 28 15.51 -4.07 -7.99
C ASN A 28 15.39 -3.00 -6.91
N ALA A 29 14.60 -3.29 -5.87
CA ALA A 29 14.43 -2.38 -4.77
C ALA A 29 14.37 -3.12 -3.42
N ILE A 30 14.74 -2.42 -2.36
CA ILE A 30 14.56 -2.87 -0.98
C ILE A 30 13.71 -1.82 -0.25
N TRP A 31 12.65 -2.27 0.41
CA TRP A 31 11.79 -1.41 1.22
C TRP A 31 11.81 -1.87 2.68
N GLY A 32 12.26 -0.97 3.57
CA GLY A 32 12.15 -1.13 5.01
C GLY A 32 10.98 -0.31 5.55
N ILE A 33 10.12 -0.93 6.37
CA ILE A 33 8.94 -0.27 6.95
C ILE A 33 8.92 -0.54 8.45
N VAL A 34 8.68 0.49 9.23
CA VAL A 34 8.33 0.36 10.66
C VAL A 34 7.00 1.05 10.87
N SER A 35 6.07 0.39 11.54
CA SER A 35 4.76 0.97 11.80
C SER A 35 4.20 0.62 13.16
N THR A 36 3.35 1.52 13.66
CA THR A 36 2.48 1.29 14.80
C THR A 36 1.05 1.69 14.45
N SER A 37 0.09 0.92 14.97
CA SER A 37 -1.32 1.24 14.82
C SER A 37 -2.10 0.58 15.95
N ASP A 38 -2.98 1.34 16.61
CA ASP A 38 -3.82 0.82 17.67
C ASP A 38 -5.11 1.64 17.84
N LYS A 39 -5.99 1.21 18.73
CA LYS A 39 -7.15 1.99 19.16
C LYS A 39 -6.71 3.07 20.16
N ILE A 40 -7.36 4.21 20.08
CA ILE A 40 -7.22 5.25 21.11
C ILE A 40 -8.08 4.85 22.31
N ARG A 41 -7.50 4.96 23.51
CA ARG A 41 -8.19 4.69 24.78
C ARG A 41 -8.59 5.97 25.48
N ARG A 42 -9.71 5.90 26.18
CA ARG A 42 -10.16 6.92 27.12
C ARG A 42 -10.59 6.24 28.41
N ALA A 43 -10.03 6.66 29.53
CA ALA A 43 -10.30 6.07 30.83
C ALA A 43 -10.20 4.53 30.88
N GLY A 44 -9.15 3.97 30.22
CA GLY A 44 -8.91 2.53 30.18
C GLY A 44 -9.73 1.74 29.16
N THR A 45 -10.73 2.36 28.53
CA THR A 45 -11.64 1.70 27.56
C THR A 45 -11.24 2.05 26.12
N ASP A 46 -11.28 1.06 25.24
CA ASP A 46 -11.06 1.26 23.80
C ASP A 46 -12.17 2.10 23.21
N THR A 47 -11.79 3.18 22.52
CA THR A 47 -12.74 3.98 21.73
C THR A 47 -12.90 3.41 20.32
N ARG A 48 -13.77 4.02 19.52
CA ARG A 48 -13.88 3.74 18.06
C ARG A 48 -12.77 4.43 17.26
N TRP A 49 -11.99 5.30 17.87
CA TRP A 49 -10.88 6.00 17.24
C TRP A 49 -9.62 5.16 17.22
N ARG A 50 -8.89 5.27 16.14
CA ARG A 50 -7.59 4.63 15.90
C ARG A 50 -6.55 5.64 15.48
N TYR A 51 -5.29 5.29 15.66
CA TYR A 51 -4.17 5.98 15.05
C TYR A 51 -3.31 4.99 14.28
N SER A 52 -2.55 5.50 13.30
CA SER A 52 -1.48 4.76 12.67
C SER A 52 -0.35 5.71 12.29
N ILE A 53 0.87 5.30 12.59
CA ILE A 53 2.10 6.00 12.22
C ILE A 53 3.01 4.97 11.56
N ALA A 54 3.64 5.36 10.45
CA ALA A 54 4.61 4.51 9.77
C ALA A 54 5.74 5.37 9.20
N THR A 55 6.94 4.82 9.25
CA THR A 55 8.06 5.31 8.45
C THR A 55 8.49 4.23 7.47
N GLN A 56 8.94 4.63 6.31
CA GLN A 56 9.40 3.74 5.27
C GLN A 56 10.64 4.32 4.59
N TRP A 57 11.63 3.48 4.40
CA TRP A 57 12.76 3.71 3.53
C TRP A 57 12.66 2.78 2.33
N ARG A 58 13.02 3.30 1.14
CA ARG A 58 13.06 2.59 -0.12
C ARG A 58 14.36 2.93 -0.84
N ASN A 59 15.06 1.93 -1.28
CA ASN A 59 16.24 2.07 -2.13
C ASN A 59 15.96 1.39 -3.47
N PHE A 60 16.41 1.99 -4.57
CA PHE A 60 16.27 1.50 -5.94
C PHE A 60 17.65 1.36 -6.57
N ASP A 61 17.98 0.16 -7.04
CA ASP A 61 19.31 -0.21 -7.53
C ASP A 61 19.68 0.53 -8.83
N ARG A 62 18.71 0.65 -9.75
CA ARG A 62 18.89 1.24 -11.08
C ARG A 62 18.23 2.59 -11.28
N GLY A 63 17.42 3.03 -10.36
CA GLY A 63 16.84 4.36 -10.35
C GLY A 63 17.84 5.46 -9.97
N ASN A 64 19.09 5.36 -10.45
CA ASN A 64 20.23 6.20 -10.04
C ASN A 64 20.49 6.13 -8.54
N GLY A 65 20.32 4.97 -7.90
CA GLY A 65 20.50 4.81 -6.46
C GLY A 65 19.52 5.64 -5.61
N ALA A 66 18.37 6.01 -6.15
CA ALA A 66 17.45 6.92 -5.46
C ALA A 66 16.95 6.34 -4.15
N ASP A 67 17.19 7.04 -3.06
CA ASP A 67 16.58 6.76 -1.78
C ASP A 67 15.27 7.53 -1.63
N GLN A 68 14.25 6.84 -1.12
CA GLN A 68 13.00 7.48 -0.74
C GLN A 68 12.71 7.28 0.74
N TYR A 69 12.35 8.34 1.40
CA TYR A 69 11.91 8.36 2.79
C TYR A 69 10.45 8.78 2.86
N LEU A 70 9.68 8.04 3.63
CA LEU A 70 8.26 8.32 3.83
C LEU A 70 7.95 8.35 5.32
N LEU A 71 7.30 9.42 5.75
CA LEU A 71 6.62 9.49 7.03
C LEU A 71 5.10 9.55 6.78
N ARG A 72 4.36 8.66 7.43
CA ARG A 72 2.90 8.58 7.35
C ARG A 72 2.29 8.73 8.71
N SER A 73 1.25 9.53 8.82
CA SER A 73 0.40 9.62 10.01
C SER A 73 -1.07 9.58 9.62
N SER A 74 -1.91 8.98 10.46
CA SER A 74 -3.34 8.90 10.19
C SER A 74 -4.17 8.68 11.43
N MET A 75 -5.43 9.14 11.36
CA MET A 75 -6.48 8.83 12.30
C MET A 75 -7.59 8.04 11.61
N GLY A 76 -8.14 7.07 12.31
CA GLY A 76 -9.21 6.21 11.84
C GLY A 76 -10.39 6.19 12.80
N TYR A 77 -11.58 5.89 12.25
CA TYR A 77 -12.80 5.70 13.02
C TYR A 77 -13.49 4.41 12.60
N ASP A 78 -13.71 3.50 13.56
CA ASP A 78 -14.42 2.24 13.33
C ASP A 78 -15.91 2.52 13.17
N VAL A 79 -16.40 2.54 11.91
CA VAL A 79 -17.82 2.79 11.61
C VAL A 79 -18.69 1.59 11.96
N LYS A 80 -18.14 0.38 11.75
CA LYS A 80 -18.72 -0.93 12.13
C LYS A 80 -17.57 -1.90 12.45
N PRO A 81 -17.84 -3.04 13.11
CA PRO A 81 -16.84 -4.10 13.25
C PRO A 81 -16.24 -4.48 11.90
N GLY A 82 -14.93 -4.44 11.79
CA GLY A 82 -14.21 -4.73 10.57
C GLY A 82 -14.21 -3.63 9.50
N MET A 83 -14.85 -2.49 9.74
CA MET A 83 -14.91 -1.36 8.79
C MET A 83 -14.39 -0.08 9.44
N THR A 84 -13.35 0.50 8.87
CA THR A 84 -12.70 1.71 9.39
C THR A 84 -12.56 2.75 8.28
N LEU A 85 -12.96 3.98 8.56
CA LEU A 85 -12.64 5.15 7.76
C LEU A 85 -11.37 5.80 8.32
N TRP A 86 -10.48 6.23 7.43
CA TRP A 86 -9.22 6.87 7.78
C TRP A 86 -9.05 8.18 7.04
N ALA A 87 -8.41 9.14 7.69
CA ALA A 87 -7.81 10.30 7.06
C ALA A 87 -6.34 10.35 7.46
N GLY A 88 -5.47 10.69 6.52
CA GLY A 88 -4.04 10.68 6.78
C GLY A 88 -3.24 11.62 5.89
N PHE A 89 -2.00 11.75 6.29
CA PHE A 89 -1.00 12.57 5.66
C PHE A 89 0.29 11.77 5.49
N ASP A 90 0.88 11.84 4.29
CA ASP A 90 2.19 11.28 4.00
C ASP A 90 3.13 12.40 3.56
N TYR A 91 4.34 12.39 4.09
CA TYR A 91 5.45 13.22 3.63
C TYR A 91 6.49 12.34 2.97
N PHE A 92 6.80 12.61 1.69
CA PHE A 92 7.80 11.90 0.91
C PHE A 92 8.99 12.81 0.63
N GLN A 93 10.16 12.25 0.79
CA GLN A 93 11.40 12.80 0.24
C GLN A 93 11.98 11.76 -0.73
N THR A 94 12.32 12.18 -1.92
CA THR A 94 13.12 11.40 -2.87
C THR A 94 14.47 12.07 -3.02
N ASP A 95 15.53 11.30 -2.78
CA ASP A 95 16.92 11.73 -2.86
C ASP A 95 17.60 10.96 -4.00
N PRO A 96 17.58 11.46 -5.25
CA PRO A 96 18.23 10.79 -6.37
C PRO A 96 19.74 10.97 -6.25
N ASP A 97 20.49 9.92 -6.62
CA ASP A 97 21.95 10.03 -6.69
C ASP A 97 22.35 11.10 -7.74
N GLY A 98 23.16 12.08 -7.31
CA GLY A 98 23.63 13.18 -8.16
C GLY A 98 22.57 14.22 -8.56
N GLY A 99 21.38 14.23 -7.96
CA GLY A 99 20.29 15.16 -8.26
C GLY A 99 19.81 15.97 -7.07
N SER A 100 18.88 16.91 -7.32
CA SER A 100 18.22 17.67 -6.25
C SER A 100 17.15 16.83 -5.56
N LYS A 101 17.06 16.95 -4.24
CA LYS A 101 15.98 16.34 -3.47
C LYS A 101 14.63 16.84 -3.93
N ARG A 102 13.65 15.95 -3.94
CA ARG A 102 12.26 16.26 -4.30
C ARG A 102 11.35 15.88 -3.16
N PHE A 103 10.41 16.73 -2.87
CA PHE A 103 9.44 16.53 -1.79
C PHE A 103 8.03 16.39 -2.34
N GLU A 104 7.23 15.54 -1.67
CA GLU A 104 5.84 15.35 -2.02
C GLU A 104 5.00 15.23 -0.73
N ARG A 105 3.93 15.99 -0.66
CA ARG A 105 2.91 15.90 0.39
C ARG A 105 1.71 15.16 -0.18
N ARG A 106 1.16 14.22 0.59
CA ARG A 106 -0.05 13.49 0.22
C ARG A 106 -1.07 13.56 1.32
N TYR A 107 -2.24 14.06 1.00
CA TYR A 107 -3.42 13.96 1.85
C TYR A 107 -4.26 12.81 1.32
N TRP A 108 -4.85 12.01 2.20
CA TRP A 108 -5.60 10.87 1.72
C TRP A 108 -6.75 10.49 2.66
N GLN A 109 -7.81 9.95 2.07
CA GLN A 109 -8.93 9.33 2.73
C GLN A 109 -8.97 7.85 2.33
N GLN A 110 -9.32 6.97 3.28
CA GLN A 110 -9.31 5.55 3.05
C GLN A 110 -10.46 4.87 3.75
N PHE A 111 -11.07 3.91 3.06
CA PHE A 111 -11.95 2.91 3.63
C PHE A 111 -11.23 1.56 3.68
N SER A 112 -11.23 0.93 4.85
CA SER A 112 -10.68 -0.41 5.08
C SER A 112 -11.78 -1.33 5.54
N TRP A 113 -11.86 -2.51 4.94
CA TRP A 113 -12.88 -3.50 5.25
C TRP A 113 -12.28 -4.89 5.42
N ALA A 114 -12.35 -5.46 6.64
CA ALA A 114 -12.11 -6.87 6.91
C ALA A 114 -13.34 -7.65 6.46
N ALA A 115 -13.38 -8.02 5.18
CA ALA A 115 -14.63 -8.45 4.48
C ALA A 115 -15.12 -9.80 4.96
N ARG A 116 -14.20 -10.76 5.16
CA ARG A 116 -14.55 -12.10 5.57
C ARG A 116 -13.43 -12.83 6.29
N ARG A 117 -13.79 -13.63 7.28
CA ARG A 117 -12.93 -14.64 7.88
C ARG A 117 -13.46 -16.01 7.46
N PHE A 118 -12.56 -16.86 7.03
CA PHE A 118 -12.78 -18.26 6.70
C PHE A 118 -12.03 -19.11 7.72
N ASP A 119 -12.28 -20.41 7.78
CA ASP A 119 -11.54 -21.33 8.65
C ASP A 119 -10.04 -21.38 8.28
N TRP A 120 -9.72 -21.24 7.00
CA TRP A 120 -8.38 -21.26 6.44
C TRP A 120 -7.72 -19.89 6.29
N GLY A 121 -8.40 -18.76 6.56
CA GLY A 121 -7.80 -17.44 6.37
C GLY A 121 -8.77 -16.26 6.43
N SER A 122 -8.32 -15.11 5.93
CA SER A 122 -9.14 -13.90 5.92
C SER A 122 -8.93 -13.09 4.65
N LEU A 123 -9.99 -12.40 4.23
CA LEU A 123 -10.03 -11.49 3.09
C LEU A 123 -10.30 -10.07 3.57
N ALA A 124 -9.49 -9.12 3.11
CA ALA A 124 -9.64 -7.70 3.40
C ALA A 124 -9.51 -6.86 2.13
N PHE A 125 -10.21 -5.74 2.11
CA PHE A 125 -10.15 -4.74 1.06
C PHE A 125 -9.78 -3.37 1.62
N ARG A 126 -9.19 -2.54 0.75
CA ARG A 126 -8.86 -1.15 1.03
C ARG A 126 -9.07 -0.33 -0.23
N TRP A 127 -9.74 0.80 -0.08
CA TRP A 127 -9.86 1.84 -1.10
C TRP A 127 -9.29 3.12 -0.54
N ARG A 128 -8.46 3.81 -1.32
CA ARG A 128 -7.85 5.07 -0.92
C ARG A 128 -7.90 6.07 -2.06
N PHE A 129 -8.29 7.27 -1.70
CA PHE A 129 -8.18 8.46 -2.53
C PHE A 129 -7.03 9.32 -2.00
N GLU A 130 -6.15 9.78 -2.90
CA GLU A 130 -4.96 10.56 -2.56
C GLU A 130 -4.95 11.87 -3.35
N GLN A 131 -4.67 12.99 -2.66
CA GLN A 131 -4.26 14.26 -3.24
C GLN A 131 -2.74 14.35 -3.07
N ARG A 132 -2.02 14.59 -4.15
CA ARG A 132 -0.56 14.54 -4.23
C ARG A 132 -0.02 15.89 -4.68
N ASP A 133 0.62 16.60 -3.77
CA ASP A 133 1.26 17.88 -4.03
C ASP A 133 2.77 17.66 -4.12
N LEU A 134 3.31 17.71 -5.35
CA LEU A 134 4.74 17.65 -5.59
C LEU A 134 5.33 19.06 -5.50
N GLU A 135 6.49 19.16 -4.88
CA GLU A 135 7.26 20.40 -4.90
C GLU A 135 7.60 20.79 -6.35
N ASN A 136 7.45 22.06 -6.66
CA ASN A 136 7.63 22.65 -7.99
C ASN A 136 6.60 22.20 -9.06
N SER A 137 5.50 21.53 -8.69
CA SER A 137 4.33 21.32 -9.53
C SER A 137 3.25 22.34 -9.19
N ARG A 138 2.53 22.83 -10.21
CA ARG A 138 1.35 23.70 -10.04
C ARG A 138 0.08 22.88 -9.86
N ASP A 139 0.10 21.63 -10.30
CA ASP A 139 -1.06 20.78 -10.30
C ASP A 139 -1.02 19.82 -9.10
N THR A 140 -2.17 19.66 -8.44
CA THR A 140 -2.40 18.58 -7.48
C THR A 140 -2.79 17.30 -8.23
N GLY A 141 -1.99 16.25 -8.09
CA GLY A 141 -2.30 14.94 -8.64
C GLY A 141 -3.36 14.22 -7.80
N LEU A 142 -4.41 13.74 -8.44
CA LEU A 142 -5.48 12.94 -7.81
C LEU A 142 -5.29 11.47 -8.17
N ARG A 143 -5.30 10.58 -7.16
CA ARG A 143 -5.07 9.16 -7.40
C ARG A 143 -6.02 8.29 -6.58
N PHE A 144 -6.58 7.27 -7.22
CA PHE A 144 -7.38 6.24 -6.58
C PHE A 144 -6.60 4.93 -6.49
N ARG A 145 -6.74 4.23 -5.35
CA ARG A 145 -6.05 2.96 -5.10
C ARG A 145 -7.04 1.95 -4.55
N GLN A 146 -6.95 0.73 -5.05
CA GLN A 146 -7.75 -0.42 -4.60
C GLN A 146 -6.83 -1.57 -4.25
N GLN A 147 -7.01 -2.17 -3.08
CA GLN A 147 -6.25 -3.34 -2.66
C GLN A 147 -7.18 -4.46 -2.20
N ALA A 148 -6.87 -5.67 -2.61
CA ALA A 148 -7.37 -6.90 -2.03
C ALA A 148 -6.21 -7.64 -1.35
N GLN A 149 -6.44 -8.19 -0.16
CA GLN A 149 -5.46 -8.96 0.61
C GLN A 149 -6.08 -10.22 1.17
N LEU A 150 -5.39 -11.34 0.98
CA LEU A 150 -5.64 -12.61 1.64
C LEU A 150 -4.55 -12.87 2.68
N ALA A 151 -4.92 -13.41 3.83
CA ALA A 151 -4.00 -13.83 4.86
C ALA A 151 -4.36 -15.25 5.32
N PHE A 152 -3.36 -16.15 5.32
CA PHE A 152 -3.51 -17.58 5.61
C PHE A 152 -2.62 -17.94 6.79
N PRO A 153 -3.16 -18.27 7.98
CA PRO A 153 -2.38 -18.91 9.03
C PRO A 153 -1.77 -20.20 8.51
N LEU A 154 -0.48 -20.39 8.73
CA LEU A 154 0.18 -21.63 8.35
C LEU A 154 0.01 -22.67 9.45
N GLU A 155 -0.42 -23.88 9.06
CA GLU A 155 -0.55 -24.99 10.01
C GLU A 155 0.80 -25.31 10.70
N LYS A 156 0.75 -25.64 11.97
CA LYS A 156 1.92 -26.00 12.81
C LYS A 156 2.96 -24.88 12.95
N SER A 157 2.59 -23.63 12.69
CA SER A 157 3.46 -22.46 12.76
C SER A 157 2.67 -21.24 13.23
N ASP A 158 3.33 -20.32 13.93
CA ASP A 158 2.74 -19.01 14.27
C ASP A 158 2.76 -18.05 13.08
N MET A 159 3.29 -18.46 11.94
CA MET A 159 3.40 -17.61 10.75
C MET A 159 2.07 -17.48 10.01
N THR A 160 1.93 -16.36 9.32
CA THR A 160 0.80 -16.09 8.43
C THR A 160 1.35 -15.75 7.04
N ALA A 161 0.94 -16.49 6.02
CA ALA A 161 1.20 -16.13 4.64
C ALA A 161 0.25 -15.01 4.21
N ILE A 162 0.75 -14.06 3.44
CA ILE A 162 0.00 -12.89 2.97
C ILE A 162 0.21 -12.77 1.47
N VAL A 163 -0.90 -12.62 0.75
CA VAL A 163 -0.90 -12.29 -0.67
C VAL A 163 -1.79 -11.07 -0.86
N SER A 164 -1.32 -10.09 -1.63
CA SER A 164 -2.16 -8.93 -1.96
C SER A 164 -1.90 -8.42 -3.37
N MET A 165 -2.93 -7.79 -3.92
CA MET A 165 -2.86 -7.05 -5.18
C MET A 165 -3.39 -5.65 -4.94
N GLU A 166 -2.68 -4.64 -5.44
CA GLU A 166 -3.07 -3.25 -5.34
C GLU A 166 -2.98 -2.56 -6.70
N HIS A 167 -4.11 -2.04 -7.16
CA HIS A 167 -4.27 -1.28 -8.39
C HIS A 167 -4.27 0.21 -8.07
N PHE A 168 -3.64 1.01 -8.95
CA PHE A 168 -3.57 2.46 -8.86
C PHE A 168 -4.06 3.07 -10.17
N ALA A 169 -4.88 4.10 -10.05
CA ALA A 169 -5.34 4.90 -11.18
C ALA A 169 -5.19 6.40 -10.85
N ASN A 170 -4.54 7.14 -11.74
CA ASN A 170 -4.55 8.60 -11.69
C ASN A 170 -5.90 9.10 -12.23
N LEU A 171 -6.47 10.12 -11.60
CA LEU A 171 -7.77 10.67 -11.96
C LEU A 171 -7.65 11.94 -12.80
N ASN A 172 -6.45 12.52 -12.88
CA ASN A 172 -6.14 13.68 -13.71
C ASN A 172 -4.72 13.62 -14.26
N ASP A 173 -4.49 14.41 -15.30
CA ASP A 173 -3.17 14.75 -15.79
C ASP A 173 -2.56 15.83 -14.90
N THR A 174 -1.22 15.89 -14.84
CA THR A 174 -0.49 16.94 -14.11
C THR A 174 0.75 17.37 -14.87
N ASP A 175 1.22 18.59 -14.60
CA ASP A 175 2.48 19.12 -15.10
C ASP A 175 3.71 18.35 -14.55
N ALA A 176 3.53 17.61 -13.46
CA ALA A 176 4.53 16.69 -12.91
C ALA A 176 4.60 15.33 -13.62
N GLY A 177 3.86 15.15 -14.72
CA GLY A 177 3.93 13.98 -15.60
C GLY A 177 2.95 12.85 -15.28
N ALA A 178 2.06 12.98 -14.29
CA ALA A 178 0.98 12.02 -14.12
C ALA A 178 0.02 12.09 -15.32
N ARG A 179 -0.45 10.94 -15.78
CA ARG A 179 -1.49 10.81 -16.79
C ARG A 179 -2.69 10.09 -16.20
N SER A 180 -3.88 10.57 -16.53
CA SER A 180 -5.13 9.97 -16.11
C SER A 180 -5.28 8.54 -16.65
N GLY A 181 -5.83 7.64 -15.83
CA GLY A 181 -5.97 6.23 -16.14
C GLY A 181 -5.09 5.33 -15.30
N PHE A 182 -4.80 4.14 -15.80
CA PHE A 182 -3.98 3.15 -15.10
C PHE A 182 -2.56 3.68 -14.86
N ASP A 183 -2.12 3.64 -13.59
CA ASP A 183 -0.80 4.12 -13.15
C ASP A 183 0.13 2.94 -12.83
N GLN A 184 -0.30 2.04 -11.97
CA GLN A 184 0.53 0.91 -11.57
C GLN A 184 -0.27 -0.26 -10.98
N LEU A 185 0.33 -1.45 -11.01
CA LEU A 185 -0.15 -2.64 -10.34
C LEU A 185 0.94 -3.20 -9.43
N ARG A 186 0.59 -3.50 -8.18
CA ARG A 186 1.48 -4.17 -7.23
C ARG A 186 0.90 -5.52 -6.85
N SER A 187 1.71 -6.56 -6.97
CA SER A 187 1.41 -7.91 -6.49
C SER A 187 2.44 -8.28 -5.43
N TYR A 188 1.98 -8.66 -4.26
CA TYR A 188 2.83 -8.97 -3.11
C TYR A 188 2.53 -10.36 -2.56
N ALA A 189 3.61 -11.08 -2.20
CA ALA A 189 3.53 -12.32 -1.44
C ALA A 189 4.60 -12.31 -0.34
N GLY A 190 4.22 -12.67 0.89
CA GLY A 190 5.12 -12.65 2.03
C GLY A 190 4.64 -13.46 3.21
N LEU A 191 5.49 -13.54 4.22
CA LEU A 191 5.24 -14.22 5.48
C LEU A 191 5.33 -13.23 6.63
N ARG A 192 4.39 -13.32 7.55
CA ARG A 192 4.39 -12.57 8.81
C ARG A 192 4.67 -13.53 9.95
N LEU A 193 5.69 -13.19 10.74
CA LEU A 193 6.12 -13.88 11.95
C LEU A 193 5.79 -13.01 13.17
N PRO A 194 4.99 -13.46 14.15
CA PRO A 194 4.89 -12.79 15.45
C PRO A 194 6.22 -12.97 16.20
N LEU A 195 6.88 -11.87 16.57
CA LEU A 195 8.09 -11.89 17.39
C LEU A 195 7.72 -11.99 18.89
N ASN A 196 6.64 -11.33 19.25
CA ASN A 196 6.04 -11.38 20.59
C ASN A 196 4.60 -10.83 20.52
N LYS A 197 3.93 -10.66 21.69
CA LYS A 197 2.56 -10.15 21.77
C LYS A 197 2.39 -8.73 21.19
N LYS A 198 3.49 -7.97 21.09
CA LYS A 198 3.48 -6.56 20.67
C LYS A 198 4.19 -6.30 19.34
N ALA A 199 4.94 -7.24 18.82
CA ALA A 199 5.71 -7.04 17.60
C ALA A 199 5.57 -8.20 16.62
N SER A 200 5.53 -7.89 15.34
CA SER A 200 5.61 -8.88 14.26
C SER A 200 6.50 -8.36 13.14
N LEU A 201 7.24 -9.27 12.53
CA LEU A 201 8.04 -9.01 11.34
C LEU A 201 7.35 -9.65 10.14
N GLU A 202 7.20 -8.90 9.07
CA GLU A 202 6.72 -9.40 7.79
C GLU A 202 7.82 -9.20 6.74
N GLY A 203 8.15 -10.26 6.02
CA GLY A 203 9.08 -10.23 4.91
C GLY A 203 8.43 -10.82 3.66
N GLY A 204 8.74 -10.26 2.50
CA GLY A 204 8.15 -10.76 1.26
C GLY A 204 8.65 -10.04 0.03
N TYR A 205 8.17 -10.54 -1.10
CA TYR A 205 8.47 -10.05 -2.43
C TYR A 205 7.26 -9.30 -3.00
N MET A 206 7.52 -8.15 -3.62
CA MET A 206 6.54 -7.37 -4.35
C MET A 206 7.01 -7.16 -5.79
N HIS A 207 6.17 -7.56 -6.74
CA HIS A 207 6.26 -7.19 -8.14
C HIS A 207 5.44 -5.92 -8.36
N GLN A 208 6.06 -4.87 -8.87
CA GLN A 208 5.40 -3.61 -9.19
C GLN A 208 5.57 -3.31 -10.68
N PHE A 209 4.47 -3.32 -11.41
CA PHE A 209 4.41 -2.78 -12.77
C PHE A 209 4.01 -1.31 -12.72
N VAL A 210 4.72 -0.44 -13.43
CA VAL A 210 4.46 1.00 -13.53
C VAL A 210 4.26 1.37 -14.98
N ASN A 211 3.07 1.84 -15.31
CA ASN A 211 2.73 2.40 -16.62
C ASN A 211 3.28 3.83 -16.70
N ARG A 212 4.33 4.04 -17.46
CA ARG A 212 4.94 5.37 -17.61
C ARG A 212 4.23 6.16 -18.70
N ALA A 213 3.90 7.41 -18.42
CA ALA A 213 3.26 8.32 -19.39
C ALA A 213 4.14 8.57 -20.64
N THR A 214 5.45 8.47 -20.47
CA THR A 214 6.46 8.64 -21.52
C THR A 214 7.58 7.64 -21.32
N GLY A 215 8.11 7.08 -22.41
CA GLY A 215 9.18 6.09 -22.39
C GLY A 215 8.67 4.65 -22.24
N VAL A 216 9.54 3.78 -21.75
CA VAL A 216 9.26 2.36 -21.54
C VAL A 216 8.68 2.15 -20.15
N ASP A 217 7.67 1.30 -20.03
CA ASP A 217 7.09 0.88 -18.74
C ASP A 217 8.18 0.31 -17.81
N ALA A 218 7.95 0.36 -16.51
CA ALA A 218 8.90 -0.15 -15.54
C ALA A 218 8.33 -1.33 -14.75
N VAL A 219 9.21 -2.29 -14.46
CA VAL A 219 8.96 -3.40 -13.54
C VAL A 219 9.95 -3.30 -12.39
N ASN A 220 9.47 -3.17 -11.16
CA ASN A 220 10.30 -3.18 -9.98
C ASN A 220 10.12 -4.48 -9.21
N HIS A 221 11.23 -5.16 -8.94
CA HIS A 221 11.34 -6.34 -8.10
C HIS A 221 11.75 -5.90 -6.70
N THR A 222 10.86 -5.96 -5.74
CA THR A 222 11.08 -5.35 -4.43
C THR A 222 11.09 -6.39 -3.32
N LEU A 223 12.17 -6.43 -2.55
CA LEU A 223 12.19 -7.10 -1.26
C LEU A 223 11.60 -6.16 -0.20
N MET A 224 10.56 -6.59 0.51
CA MET A 224 9.94 -5.82 1.57
C MET A 224 10.19 -6.43 2.94
N LEU A 225 10.59 -5.58 3.90
CA LEU A 225 10.65 -5.91 5.32
C LEU A 225 9.78 -4.92 6.10
N HIS A 226 8.87 -5.43 6.92
CA HIS A 226 7.95 -4.60 7.67
C HIS A 226 7.88 -5.04 9.14
N LEU A 227 8.45 -4.23 10.02
CA LEU A 227 8.30 -4.35 11.47
C LEU A 227 7.04 -3.63 11.92
N ARG A 228 6.09 -4.37 12.49
CA ARG A 228 4.90 -3.81 13.13
C ARG A 228 5.07 -3.87 14.64
N VAL A 229 4.89 -2.76 15.30
CA VAL A 229 4.99 -2.64 16.75
C VAL A 229 3.65 -2.13 17.29
N ARG A 230 3.16 -2.76 18.36
CA ARG A 230 2.04 -2.27 19.16
C ARG A 230 2.58 -1.84 20.52
N PHE A 231 2.13 -0.72 21.02
CA PHE A 231 2.57 -0.26 22.34
C PHE A 231 1.83 -0.96 23.48
N ARG A 232 0.92 -1.89 23.16
CA ARG A 232 0.08 -2.63 24.14
C ARG A 232 0.02 -4.10 23.81
#